data_1fdb78446e8a881045668051f2351e78
#
_entry.id   1fdb78446e8a881045668051f2351e78
#
_cell.length_a   1.000
_cell.length_b   1.000
_cell.length_c   1.000
_cell.angle_alpha   90.00
_cell.angle_beta   90.00
_cell.angle_gamma   90.00
#
_symmetry.space_group_name_H-M   'P 1'
#
loop_
_entity.id
_entity.type
_entity.pdbx_description
1 polymer ?
#
loop_
_entity_poly.entity_id
_entity_poly.type
_entity_poly.pdbx_seq_one_letter_code
_entity_poly.pdbx_strand_id
1 'polypeptide(L)'
;MTDRWIADAHRHLGVLPPYPFYGGPPVDPAPTARATIAELIADMDKEGTEQALVIPNYGVPDPDIAFSFNELVVEAAGCDDRIRAALWVSAKASDADRTAQALALAGQPGVRALKLSFLLGGKAGDEDARPQLDAIFAAAREHDLVVHVHTSPGAASDIDEIGGLVDRYGDTAAIHLVHFGGGMSGHIKLTGSRFFDWIEAGKRVYTDLSWSIGFAPGWLAAEIDRRGIGHDRVLFASDQPWGDYAGEYAKLAAVTGDGELARRVFGGTFQELYG
;
A
#
# COMPACT_ATOMS: atom_id res chain seq x y z
N MET A 1 -23.10 -0.23 13.60
CA MET A 1 -21.68 0.11 13.36
C MET A 1 -21.38 1.30 14.25
N THR A 2 -20.26 1.29 14.95
CA THR A 2 -19.80 2.43 15.75
C THR A 2 -19.56 3.60 14.81
N ASP A 3 -19.84 4.82 15.28
CA ASP A 3 -19.63 6.10 14.54
C ASP A 3 -18.13 6.40 14.44
N ARG A 4 -17.39 5.48 13.79
CA ARG A 4 -15.92 5.52 13.64
C ARG A 4 -15.59 6.06 12.26
N TRP A 5 -14.78 7.09 12.21
CA TRP A 5 -14.20 7.59 10.98
C TRP A 5 -13.18 6.55 10.44
N ILE A 6 -13.36 6.14 9.18
CA ILE A 6 -12.58 5.04 8.58
C ILE A 6 -11.89 5.54 7.31
N ALA A 7 -10.58 5.32 7.23
CA ALA A 7 -9.80 5.51 6.02
C ALA A 7 -9.14 4.19 5.60
N ASP A 8 -9.18 3.90 4.31
CA ASP A 8 -8.64 2.70 3.69
C ASP A 8 -7.34 3.03 2.94
N ALA A 9 -6.21 2.55 3.42
CA ALA A 9 -4.89 2.89 2.89
C ALA A 9 -4.46 2.06 1.67
N HIS A 10 -5.33 1.18 1.15
CA HIS A 10 -5.00 0.33 0.00
C HIS A 10 -6.26 -0.18 -0.70
N ARG A 11 -6.66 0.49 -1.78
CA ARG A 11 -7.73 0.07 -2.70
C ARG A 11 -7.27 0.17 -4.13
N HIS A 12 -7.74 -0.74 -4.98
CA HIS A 12 -7.40 -0.72 -6.40
C HIS A 12 -8.54 -0.21 -7.27
N LEU A 13 -8.18 0.46 -8.37
CA LEU A 13 -9.09 0.95 -9.40
C LEU A 13 -8.55 0.57 -10.79
N GLY A 14 -9.47 0.22 -11.69
CA GLY A 14 -9.19 -0.20 -13.05
C GLY A 14 -9.64 -1.64 -13.32
N VAL A 15 -9.83 -1.97 -14.58
CA VAL A 15 -10.28 -3.29 -15.02
C VAL A 15 -9.21 -4.33 -14.72
N LEU A 16 -9.59 -5.42 -14.06
CA LEU A 16 -8.74 -6.60 -13.98
C LEU A 16 -8.72 -7.29 -15.35
N PRO A 17 -7.55 -7.53 -15.95
CA PRO A 17 -7.49 -8.30 -17.18
C PRO A 17 -7.93 -9.74 -16.92
N PRO A 18 -8.43 -10.46 -17.97
CA PRO A 18 -8.67 -11.88 -17.88
C PRO A 18 -7.39 -12.61 -17.45
N TYR A 19 -7.49 -13.44 -16.43
CA TYR A 19 -6.34 -14.03 -15.77
C TYR A 19 -6.05 -15.45 -16.27
N PRO A 20 -4.95 -15.72 -16.97
CA PRO A 20 -4.47 -17.08 -17.20
C PRO A 20 -3.65 -17.60 -16.01
N PHE A 21 -4.18 -17.46 -14.79
CA PHE A 21 -3.47 -17.97 -13.61
C PHE A 21 -3.32 -19.49 -13.69
N TYR A 22 -2.12 -19.98 -13.44
CA TYR A 22 -1.79 -21.41 -13.38
C TYR A 22 -2.00 -22.21 -14.66
N GLY A 23 -1.91 -21.59 -15.84
CA GLY A 23 -2.03 -22.29 -17.11
C GLY A 23 -3.46 -22.71 -17.49
N GLY A 24 -4.45 -22.22 -16.78
CA GLY A 24 -5.86 -22.35 -17.15
C GLY A 24 -6.28 -21.37 -18.24
N PRO A 25 -7.50 -21.52 -18.79
CA PRO A 25 -8.07 -20.54 -19.69
C PRO A 25 -8.23 -19.18 -18.94
N PRO A 26 -8.15 -18.04 -19.67
CA PRO A 26 -8.45 -16.73 -19.09
C PRO A 26 -9.82 -16.75 -18.41
N VAL A 27 -9.89 -16.24 -17.18
CA VAL A 27 -11.14 -16.06 -16.44
C VAL A 27 -11.47 -14.58 -16.49
N ASP A 28 -12.70 -14.25 -16.85
CA ASP A 28 -13.17 -12.88 -16.77
C ASP A 28 -13.01 -12.34 -15.35
N PRO A 29 -12.68 -11.05 -15.19
CA PRO A 29 -12.51 -10.46 -13.89
C PRO A 29 -13.71 -10.76 -13.00
N ALA A 30 -13.44 -11.03 -11.73
CA ALA A 30 -14.51 -11.22 -10.77
C ALA A 30 -15.44 -9.98 -10.75
N PRO A 31 -16.74 -10.15 -10.48
CA PRO A 31 -17.70 -9.04 -10.39
C PRO A 31 -17.31 -7.96 -9.36
N THR A 32 -16.37 -8.27 -8.49
CA THR A 32 -15.82 -7.35 -7.48
C THR A 32 -14.74 -6.41 -8.00
N ALA A 33 -14.27 -6.59 -9.25
CA ALA A 33 -13.32 -5.66 -9.85
C ALA A 33 -13.94 -4.27 -10.00
N ARG A 34 -13.22 -3.25 -9.54
CA ARG A 34 -13.66 -1.85 -9.67
C ARG A 34 -13.10 -1.29 -10.96
N ALA A 35 -13.93 -1.27 -12.00
CA ALA A 35 -13.57 -0.78 -13.32
C ALA A 35 -13.69 0.75 -13.42
N THR A 36 -14.61 1.36 -12.67
CA THR A 36 -14.98 2.76 -12.79
C THR A 36 -14.88 3.51 -11.46
N ILE A 37 -14.70 4.83 -11.55
CA ILE A 37 -14.73 5.74 -10.39
C ILE A 37 -16.09 5.68 -9.67
N ALA A 38 -17.19 5.58 -10.43
CA ALA A 38 -18.53 5.51 -9.84
C ALA A 38 -18.75 4.24 -8.99
N GLU A 39 -18.24 3.09 -9.43
CA GLU A 39 -18.27 1.85 -8.66
C GLU A 39 -17.43 1.96 -7.38
N LEU A 40 -16.24 2.56 -7.47
CA LEU A 40 -15.37 2.80 -6.30
C LEU A 40 -16.11 3.66 -5.26
N ILE A 41 -16.69 4.78 -5.68
CA ILE A 41 -17.41 5.70 -4.80
C ILE A 41 -18.63 5.00 -4.16
N ALA A 42 -19.40 4.24 -4.94
CA ALA A 42 -20.54 3.49 -4.42
C ALA A 42 -20.15 2.46 -3.35
N ASP A 43 -18.99 1.82 -3.49
CA ASP A 43 -18.49 0.92 -2.44
C ASP A 43 -18.04 1.66 -1.20
N MET A 44 -17.31 2.78 -1.35
CA MET A 44 -16.94 3.63 -0.22
C MET A 44 -18.16 4.10 0.56
N ASP A 45 -19.24 4.51 -0.14
CA ASP A 45 -20.50 4.92 0.49
C ASP A 45 -21.17 3.76 1.25
N LYS A 46 -21.22 2.57 0.64
CA LYS A 46 -21.79 1.37 1.26
C LYS A 46 -21.03 0.91 2.50
N GLU A 47 -19.74 1.06 2.51
CA GLU A 47 -18.85 0.61 3.58
C GLU A 47 -18.66 1.68 4.66
N GLY A 48 -19.02 2.93 4.40
CA GLY A 48 -18.77 4.07 5.27
C GLY A 48 -17.30 4.46 5.31
N THR A 49 -16.58 4.31 4.17
CA THR A 49 -15.18 4.72 4.02
C THR A 49 -15.12 6.22 3.76
N GLU A 50 -14.54 6.97 4.69
CA GLU A 50 -14.44 8.43 4.64
C GLU A 50 -13.27 8.94 3.81
N GLN A 51 -12.18 8.16 3.71
CA GLN A 51 -11.06 8.42 2.79
C GLN A 51 -10.46 7.11 2.29
N ALA A 52 -9.87 7.15 1.10
CA ALA A 52 -9.18 6.00 0.53
C ALA A 52 -7.93 6.40 -0.26
N LEU A 53 -6.84 5.66 -0.10
CA LEU A 53 -5.72 5.66 -1.04
C LEU A 53 -6.03 4.68 -2.17
N VAL A 54 -6.14 5.22 -3.39
CA VAL A 54 -6.54 4.46 -4.58
C VAL A 54 -5.35 4.25 -5.49
N ILE A 55 -5.14 3.02 -5.87
CA ILE A 55 -3.96 2.49 -6.53
C ILE A 55 -4.38 1.87 -7.86
N PRO A 56 -3.64 2.03 -8.96
CA PRO A 56 -3.89 1.30 -10.19
C PRO A 56 -3.98 -0.20 -9.97
N ASN A 57 -5.03 -0.84 -10.52
CA ASN A 57 -5.00 -2.29 -10.66
C ASN A 57 -3.85 -2.69 -11.57
N TYR A 58 -3.27 -3.85 -11.30
CA TYR A 58 -2.21 -4.39 -12.13
C TYR A 58 -2.59 -5.76 -12.66
N GLY A 59 -2.31 -5.99 -13.94
CA GLY A 59 -2.42 -7.31 -14.54
C GLY A 59 -1.09 -8.04 -14.40
N VAL A 60 -1.13 -9.24 -13.86
CA VAL A 60 0.02 -10.14 -13.96
C VAL A 60 -0.20 -10.99 -15.22
N PRO A 61 0.74 -11.05 -16.15
CA PRO A 61 2.12 -10.57 -16.06
C PRO A 61 2.40 -9.21 -16.74
N ASP A 62 1.39 -8.41 -17.11
CA ASP A 62 1.59 -7.20 -17.91
C ASP A 62 1.63 -5.91 -17.05
N PRO A 63 2.85 -5.33 -16.82
CA PRO A 63 2.99 -4.09 -16.09
C PRO A 63 2.39 -2.88 -16.81
N ASP A 64 2.19 -2.94 -18.13
CA ASP A 64 1.66 -1.83 -18.91
C ASP A 64 0.25 -1.45 -18.46
N ILE A 65 -0.52 -2.44 -17.99
CA ILE A 65 -1.87 -2.24 -17.48
C ILE A 65 -1.84 -1.32 -16.25
N ALA A 66 -0.94 -1.56 -15.29
CA ALA A 66 -0.84 -0.71 -14.11
C ALA A 66 -0.46 0.73 -14.44
N PHE A 67 0.50 0.92 -15.34
CA PHE A 67 0.88 2.26 -15.80
C PHE A 67 -0.26 2.99 -16.52
N SER A 68 -1.06 2.28 -17.32
CA SER A 68 -2.19 2.87 -18.05
C SER A 68 -3.29 3.43 -17.14
N PHE A 69 -3.37 2.98 -15.89
CA PHE A 69 -4.35 3.45 -14.91
C PHE A 69 -3.86 4.60 -14.01
N ASN A 70 -2.63 5.11 -14.19
CA ASN A 70 -2.16 6.26 -13.43
C ASN A 70 -3.05 7.50 -13.65
N GLU A 71 -3.46 7.78 -14.89
CA GLU A 71 -4.36 8.89 -15.18
C GLU A 71 -5.75 8.67 -14.58
N LEU A 72 -6.25 7.43 -14.56
CA LEU A 72 -7.54 7.08 -13.98
C LEU A 72 -7.59 7.34 -12.46
N VAL A 73 -6.53 6.99 -11.71
CA VAL A 73 -6.49 7.25 -10.27
C VAL A 73 -6.32 8.74 -9.95
N VAL A 74 -5.63 9.49 -10.80
CA VAL A 74 -5.55 10.96 -10.70
C VAL A 74 -6.91 11.59 -10.97
N GLU A 75 -7.62 11.14 -12.02
CA GLU A 75 -8.99 11.57 -12.31
C GLU A 75 -9.92 11.27 -11.14
N ALA A 76 -9.83 10.08 -10.54
CA ALA A 76 -10.62 9.70 -9.38
C ALA A 76 -10.43 10.67 -8.21
N ALA A 77 -9.17 11.05 -7.91
CA ALA A 77 -8.86 12.01 -6.86
C ALA A 77 -9.37 13.44 -7.18
N GLY A 78 -9.56 13.75 -8.45
CA GLY A 78 -10.20 15.00 -8.88
C GLY A 78 -11.74 14.97 -8.82
N CYS A 79 -12.36 13.79 -8.78
CA CYS A 79 -13.82 13.61 -8.77
C CYS A 79 -14.41 13.57 -7.37
N ASP A 80 -13.67 13.13 -6.35
CA ASP A 80 -14.16 13.00 -4.98
C ASP A 80 -13.03 13.33 -3.99
N ASP A 81 -13.26 14.30 -3.12
CA ASP A 81 -12.29 14.79 -2.13
C ASP A 81 -11.88 13.72 -1.08
N ARG A 82 -12.59 12.62 -1.00
CA ARG A 82 -12.24 11.47 -0.14
C ARG A 82 -11.13 10.61 -0.74
N ILE A 83 -10.85 10.74 -2.05
CA ILE A 83 -9.88 9.91 -2.77
C ILE A 83 -8.50 10.56 -2.76
N ARG A 84 -7.50 9.76 -2.46
CA ARG A 84 -6.08 10.04 -2.63
C ARG A 84 -5.52 9.07 -3.67
N ALA A 85 -4.73 9.57 -4.62
CA ALA A 85 -4.14 8.75 -5.67
C ALA A 85 -2.74 8.28 -5.32
N ALA A 86 -2.44 7.02 -5.62
CA ALA A 86 -1.09 6.48 -5.67
C ALA A 86 -0.73 6.18 -7.13
N LEU A 87 0.42 6.67 -7.59
CA LEU A 87 0.90 6.43 -8.94
C LEU A 87 1.72 5.14 -9.00
N TRP A 88 1.43 4.27 -9.95
CA TRP A 88 2.26 3.10 -10.20
C TRP A 88 3.61 3.50 -10.78
N VAL A 89 4.67 3.01 -10.17
CA VAL A 89 6.06 3.20 -10.60
C VAL A 89 6.82 1.88 -10.54
N SER A 90 7.88 1.74 -11.32
CA SER A 90 8.69 0.53 -11.38
C SER A 90 10.18 0.86 -11.22
N ALA A 91 10.90 0.00 -10.50
CA ALA A 91 12.34 0.09 -10.36
C ALA A 91 13.12 -0.60 -11.50
N LYS A 92 12.42 -1.27 -12.43
CA LYS A 92 13.07 -1.94 -13.56
C LYS A 92 13.65 -0.93 -14.55
N ALA A 93 14.87 -1.13 -15.00
CA ALA A 93 15.50 -0.27 -16.00
C ALA A 93 14.72 -0.22 -17.32
N SER A 94 14.05 -1.33 -17.72
CA SER A 94 13.19 -1.38 -18.91
C SER A 94 11.94 -0.49 -18.82
N ASP A 95 11.53 -0.09 -17.61
CA ASP A 95 10.34 0.70 -17.37
C ASP A 95 10.68 2.19 -17.10
N ALA A 96 11.94 2.61 -17.31
CA ALA A 96 12.42 3.94 -16.95
C ALA A 96 11.56 5.07 -17.54
N ASP A 97 11.24 4.99 -18.85
CA ASP A 97 10.44 6.02 -19.52
C ASP A 97 9.00 6.10 -18.95
N ARG A 98 8.39 4.95 -18.65
CA ARG A 98 7.05 4.89 -18.05
C ARG A 98 7.05 5.42 -16.61
N THR A 99 8.07 5.06 -15.84
CA THR A 99 8.26 5.60 -14.48
C THR A 99 8.45 7.11 -14.54
N ALA A 100 9.24 7.65 -15.49
CA ALA A 100 9.40 9.08 -15.67
C ALA A 100 8.06 9.77 -16.03
N GLN A 101 7.24 9.16 -16.88
CA GLN A 101 5.90 9.66 -17.21
C GLN A 101 4.98 9.65 -15.98
N ALA A 102 5.00 8.58 -15.17
CA ALA A 102 4.24 8.52 -13.92
C ALA A 102 4.70 9.60 -12.94
N LEU A 103 6.01 9.79 -12.77
CA LEU A 103 6.56 10.82 -11.87
C LEU A 103 6.21 12.25 -12.32
N ALA A 104 5.97 12.50 -13.61
CA ALA A 104 5.47 13.79 -14.09
C ALA A 104 4.07 14.14 -13.55
N LEU A 105 3.31 13.16 -13.08
CA LEU A 105 2.00 13.35 -12.43
C LEU A 105 2.12 13.59 -10.92
N ALA A 106 3.30 13.44 -10.31
CA ALA A 106 3.49 13.46 -8.86
C ALA A 106 3.00 14.74 -8.17
N GLY A 107 3.08 15.87 -8.85
CA GLY A 107 2.61 17.18 -8.36
C GLY A 107 1.11 17.44 -8.57
N GLN A 108 0.34 16.52 -9.13
CA GLN A 108 -1.09 16.72 -9.36
C GLN A 108 -1.87 16.74 -8.04
N PRO A 109 -2.94 17.57 -7.93
CA PRO A 109 -3.80 17.59 -6.75
C PRO A 109 -4.35 16.18 -6.43
N GLY A 110 -4.33 15.82 -5.14
CA GLY A 110 -4.83 14.51 -4.70
C GLY A 110 -3.83 13.36 -4.82
N VAL A 111 -2.71 13.50 -5.53
CA VAL A 111 -1.62 12.50 -5.50
C VAL A 111 -0.93 12.56 -4.14
N ARG A 112 -0.80 11.41 -3.48
CA ARG A 112 -0.20 11.29 -2.15
C ARG A 112 0.81 10.16 -2.02
N ALA A 113 0.90 9.26 -3.02
CA ALA A 113 1.82 8.15 -2.95
C ALA A 113 2.38 7.73 -4.32
N LEU A 114 3.48 6.99 -4.26
CA LEU A 114 4.07 6.24 -5.38
C LEU A 114 4.00 4.75 -5.04
N LYS A 115 3.23 3.98 -5.81
CA LYS A 115 3.09 2.52 -5.64
C LYS A 115 4.24 1.80 -6.32
N LEU A 116 5.07 1.15 -5.52
CA LEU A 116 6.20 0.35 -5.96
C LEU A 116 5.95 -1.13 -5.69
N SER A 117 6.15 -1.99 -6.69
CA SER A 117 6.03 -3.44 -6.55
C SER A 117 7.10 -4.17 -7.35
N PHE A 118 7.67 -5.19 -6.75
CA PHE A 118 8.64 -6.08 -7.39
C PHE A 118 8.03 -7.41 -7.84
N LEU A 119 6.71 -7.59 -7.73
CA LEU A 119 6.00 -8.76 -8.25
C LEU A 119 6.15 -8.91 -9.76
N LEU A 120 6.28 -7.79 -10.47
CA LEU A 120 6.41 -7.75 -11.93
C LEU A 120 7.87 -7.74 -12.39
N GLY A 121 8.81 -8.03 -11.48
CA GLY A 121 10.24 -8.19 -11.73
C GLY A 121 11.12 -7.07 -11.19
N GLY A 122 12.43 -7.25 -11.31
CA GLY A 122 13.45 -6.44 -10.62
C GLY A 122 13.59 -6.84 -9.15
N LYS A 123 14.59 -6.31 -8.48
CA LYS A 123 14.81 -6.44 -7.04
C LYS A 123 15.30 -5.11 -6.47
N ALA A 124 15.00 -4.86 -5.21
CA ALA A 124 15.44 -3.64 -4.53
C ALA A 124 16.97 -3.51 -4.44
N GLY A 125 17.69 -4.65 -4.37
CA GLY A 125 19.14 -4.71 -4.30
C GLY A 125 19.86 -4.70 -5.66
N ASP A 126 19.15 -4.78 -6.79
CA ASP A 126 19.80 -4.79 -8.12
C ASP A 126 20.46 -3.43 -8.41
N GLU A 127 21.68 -3.45 -8.94
CA GLU A 127 22.38 -2.23 -9.36
C GLU A 127 21.63 -1.47 -10.44
N ASP A 128 21.02 -2.20 -11.38
CA ASP A 128 20.24 -1.64 -12.49
C ASP A 128 18.93 -0.98 -12.03
N ALA A 129 18.38 -1.37 -10.87
CA ALA A 129 17.20 -0.75 -10.29
C ALA A 129 17.52 0.58 -9.58
N ARG A 130 18.77 0.80 -9.22
CA ARG A 130 19.21 1.94 -8.41
C ARG A 130 18.83 3.31 -8.98
N PRO A 131 19.08 3.62 -10.26
CA PRO A 131 18.72 4.92 -10.82
C PRO A 131 17.23 5.23 -10.72
N GLN A 132 16.37 4.24 -10.98
CA GLN A 132 14.92 4.39 -10.86
C GLN A 132 14.48 4.54 -9.41
N LEU A 133 15.04 3.77 -8.48
CA LEU A 133 14.77 3.93 -7.05
C LEU A 133 15.17 5.32 -6.56
N ASP A 134 16.36 5.80 -6.92
CA ASP A 134 16.80 7.14 -6.54
C ASP A 134 15.87 8.23 -7.11
N ALA A 135 15.38 8.08 -8.35
CA ALA A 135 14.40 9.00 -8.95
C ALA A 135 13.03 8.94 -8.24
N ILE A 136 12.51 7.75 -7.94
CA ILE A 136 11.25 7.54 -7.22
C ILE A 136 11.32 8.21 -5.83
N PHE A 137 12.38 7.95 -5.06
CA PHE A 137 12.54 8.52 -3.74
C PHE A 137 12.89 10.02 -3.77
N ALA A 138 13.50 10.53 -4.85
CA ALA A 138 13.67 11.97 -5.05
C ALA A 138 12.33 12.67 -5.28
N ALA A 139 11.49 12.14 -6.17
CA ALA A 139 10.14 12.67 -6.40
C ALA A 139 9.27 12.59 -5.15
N ALA A 140 9.37 11.49 -4.38
CA ALA A 140 8.66 11.36 -3.11
C ALA A 140 9.02 12.47 -2.12
N ARG A 141 10.30 12.84 -2.02
CA ARG A 141 10.74 13.97 -1.18
C ARG A 141 10.30 15.32 -1.72
N GLU A 142 10.40 15.53 -3.03
CA GLU A 142 10.06 16.81 -3.68
C GLU A 142 8.58 17.16 -3.52
N HIS A 143 7.70 16.15 -3.60
CA HIS A 143 6.26 16.33 -3.55
C HIS A 143 5.60 15.86 -2.23
N ASP A 144 6.41 15.53 -1.21
CA ASP A 144 5.96 14.98 0.09
C ASP A 144 5.02 13.78 -0.07
N LEU A 145 5.43 12.82 -0.90
CA LEU A 145 4.68 11.60 -1.17
C LEU A 145 5.20 10.42 -0.34
N VAL A 146 4.31 9.47 -0.10
CA VAL A 146 4.64 8.19 0.51
C VAL A 146 5.06 7.18 -0.56
N VAL A 147 6.15 6.44 -0.35
CA VAL A 147 6.46 5.29 -1.21
C VAL A 147 5.76 4.06 -0.64
N HIS A 148 4.71 3.62 -1.32
CA HIS A 148 3.82 2.53 -0.94
C HIS A 148 4.32 1.22 -1.57
N VAL A 149 5.05 0.40 -0.78
CA VAL A 149 5.83 -0.74 -1.27
C VAL A 149 5.11 -2.05 -1.00
N HIS A 150 4.82 -2.81 -2.07
CA HIS A 150 4.26 -4.15 -1.92
C HIS A 150 5.26 -5.11 -1.26
N THR A 151 4.80 -5.86 -0.26
CA THR A 151 5.55 -6.96 0.33
C THR A 151 4.77 -8.27 0.21
N SER A 152 5.47 -9.36 -0.07
CA SER A 152 4.88 -10.70 -0.16
C SER A 152 5.92 -11.77 0.17
N PRO A 153 5.50 -13.01 0.48
CA PRO A 153 6.45 -14.07 0.74
C PRO A 153 7.32 -14.37 -0.47
N GLY A 154 8.62 -14.40 -0.25
CA GLY A 154 9.62 -14.89 -1.20
C GLY A 154 10.07 -13.93 -2.28
N ALA A 155 11.22 -14.24 -2.88
CA ALA A 155 11.86 -13.53 -3.97
C ALA A 155 12.03 -12.01 -3.72
N ALA A 156 11.80 -11.21 -4.75
CA ALA A 156 12.07 -9.78 -4.77
C ALA A 156 11.14 -8.93 -3.88
N SER A 157 10.01 -9.49 -3.44
CA SER A 157 9.05 -8.81 -2.56
C SER A 157 9.18 -9.24 -1.09
N ASP A 158 10.14 -10.14 -0.76
CA ASP A 158 10.39 -10.54 0.63
C ASP A 158 10.92 -9.37 1.46
N ILE A 159 10.58 -9.34 2.74
CA ILE A 159 10.98 -8.24 3.64
C ILE A 159 12.50 -8.12 3.80
N ASP A 160 13.27 -9.17 3.56
CA ASP A 160 14.73 -9.08 3.61
C ASP A 160 15.28 -8.24 2.45
N GLU A 161 14.66 -8.34 1.26
CA GLU A 161 15.01 -7.50 0.11
C GLU A 161 14.44 -6.08 0.27
N ILE A 162 13.15 -5.97 0.57
CA ILE A 162 12.44 -4.68 0.70
C ILE A 162 12.97 -3.85 1.86
N GLY A 163 13.39 -4.47 2.95
CA GLY A 163 13.91 -3.76 4.13
C GLY A 163 15.11 -2.88 3.84
N GLY A 164 15.92 -3.21 2.84
CA GLY A 164 17.00 -2.37 2.36
C GLY A 164 16.55 -1.00 1.85
N LEU A 165 15.30 -0.86 1.39
CA LEU A 165 14.72 0.45 1.03
C LEU A 165 14.46 1.31 2.27
N VAL A 166 13.94 0.70 3.36
CA VAL A 166 13.74 1.41 4.63
C VAL A 166 15.08 1.86 5.21
N ASP A 167 16.07 0.96 5.22
CA ASP A 167 17.41 1.28 5.71
C ASP A 167 18.04 2.46 4.95
N ARG A 168 17.85 2.49 3.62
CA ARG A 168 18.47 3.49 2.74
C ARG A 168 17.71 4.82 2.69
N TYR A 169 16.38 4.79 2.56
CA TYR A 169 15.59 5.97 2.24
C TYR A 169 14.66 6.41 3.38
N GLY A 170 14.48 5.59 4.41
CA GLY A 170 13.51 5.83 5.48
C GLY A 170 13.78 7.07 6.35
N ASP A 171 14.99 7.64 6.30
CA ASP A 171 15.30 8.92 6.97
C ASP A 171 14.69 10.12 6.24
N THR A 172 14.49 10.02 4.93
CA THR A 172 14.16 11.16 4.08
C THR A 172 12.79 11.04 3.38
N ALA A 173 12.22 9.85 3.32
CA ALA A 173 10.91 9.60 2.73
C ALA A 173 10.08 8.66 3.60
N ALA A 174 8.77 8.86 3.62
CA ALA A 174 7.85 7.93 4.25
C ALA A 174 7.69 6.67 3.39
N ILE A 175 7.78 5.50 4.01
CA ILE A 175 7.66 4.20 3.35
C ILE A 175 6.54 3.43 4.01
N HIS A 176 5.49 3.09 3.25
CA HIS A 176 4.41 2.23 3.69
C HIS A 176 4.66 0.80 3.18
N LEU A 177 5.00 -0.10 4.08
CA LEU A 177 5.18 -1.53 3.81
C LEU A 177 3.81 -2.21 3.79
N VAL A 178 3.33 -2.56 2.61
CA VAL A 178 2.03 -3.20 2.40
C VAL A 178 2.04 -4.64 2.91
N HIS A 179 0.96 -5.09 3.53
CA HIS A 179 0.78 -6.46 4.04
C HIS A 179 1.74 -6.87 5.15
N PHE A 180 2.29 -5.92 5.89
CA PHE A 180 3.16 -6.17 7.04
C PHE A 180 4.28 -7.18 6.77
N GLY A 181 5.03 -6.97 5.69
CA GLY A 181 6.14 -7.84 5.31
C GLY A 181 5.72 -9.11 4.56
N GLY A 182 4.43 -9.32 4.33
CA GLY A 182 3.88 -10.44 3.56
C GLY A 182 4.19 -11.83 4.15
N GLY A 183 3.16 -12.58 4.53
CA GLY A 183 3.28 -13.96 4.99
C GLY A 183 4.01 -14.16 6.32
N MET A 184 4.08 -15.43 6.77
CA MET A 184 4.54 -15.78 8.12
C MET A 184 5.95 -15.28 8.44
N SER A 185 6.91 -15.48 7.56
CA SER A 185 8.31 -15.07 7.79
C SER A 185 8.43 -13.57 7.95
N GLY A 186 7.78 -12.78 7.08
CA GLY A 186 7.80 -11.33 7.16
C GLY A 186 7.15 -10.81 8.44
N HIS A 187 6.00 -11.34 8.81
CA HIS A 187 5.31 -10.95 10.05
C HIS A 187 6.16 -11.23 11.29
N ILE A 188 6.82 -12.39 11.36
CA ILE A 188 7.70 -12.75 12.48
C ILE A 188 8.91 -11.78 12.55
N LYS A 189 9.55 -11.49 11.43
CA LYS A 189 10.73 -10.60 11.38
C LYS A 189 10.36 -9.18 11.79
N LEU A 190 9.24 -8.66 11.29
CA LEU A 190 8.80 -7.30 11.59
C LEU A 190 8.33 -7.17 13.03
N THR A 191 7.44 -8.05 13.51
CA THR A 191 6.91 -7.97 14.88
C THR A 191 7.99 -8.29 15.92
N GLY A 192 8.89 -9.21 15.61
CA GLY A 192 9.95 -9.62 16.54
C GLY A 192 10.92 -8.49 16.91
N SER A 193 11.33 -7.69 15.92
CA SER A 193 12.22 -6.55 16.18
C SER A 193 12.20 -5.51 15.06
N ARG A 194 12.39 -5.88 13.82
CA ARG A 194 12.83 -5.02 12.72
C ARG A 194 11.96 -3.78 12.49
N PHE A 195 10.64 -3.89 12.62
CA PHE A 195 9.72 -2.76 12.49
C PHE A 195 9.96 -1.72 13.58
N PHE A 196 10.11 -2.18 14.81
CA PHE A 196 10.37 -1.33 15.97
C PHE A 196 11.79 -0.76 15.96
N ASP A 197 12.78 -1.54 15.53
CA ASP A 197 14.16 -1.07 15.39
C ASP A 197 14.25 0.12 14.42
N TRP A 198 13.49 0.07 13.31
CA TRP A 198 13.38 1.18 12.37
C TRP A 198 12.68 2.40 12.98
N ILE A 199 11.60 2.20 13.75
CA ILE A 199 10.90 3.31 14.43
C ILE A 199 11.83 3.97 15.44
N GLU A 200 12.54 3.19 16.26
CA GLU A 200 13.51 3.68 17.26
C GLU A 200 14.70 4.40 16.61
N ALA A 201 15.10 3.97 15.42
CA ALA A 201 16.11 4.65 14.60
C ALA A 201 15.59 5.93 13.91
N GLY A 202 14.32 6.30 14.11
CA GLY A 202 13.72 7.50 13.51
C GLY A 202 13.31 7.34 12.05
N LYS A 203 13.28 6.11 11.48
CA LYS A 203 12.83 5.87 10.12
C LYS A 203 11.33 6.14 9.97
N ARG A 204 10.95 6.78 8.88
CA ARG A 204 9.56 7.06 8.51
C ARG A 204 8.91 5.81 7.88
N VAL A 205 8.79 4.73 8.65
CA VAL A 205 8.20 3.46 8.21
C VAL A 205 6.80 3.28 8.77
N TYR A 206 5.89 2.81 7.92
CA TYR A 206 4.47 2.55 8.20
C TYR A 206 4.09 1.20 7.61
N THR A 207 2.95 0.64 8.04
CA THR A 207 2.46 -0.62 7.49
C THR A 207 0.94 -0.73 7.60
N ASP A 208 0.36 -1.58 6.76
CA ASP A 208 -1.00 -2.09 6.92
C ASP A 208 -0.99 -3.59 7.23
N LEU A 209 -2.14 -4.13 7.60
CA LEU A 209 -2.32 -5.52 7.99
C LEU A 209 -3.26 -6.29 7.04
N SER A 210 -3.51 -5.76 5.83
CA SER A 210 -4.23 -6.51 4.80
C SER A 210 -3.48 -7.81 4.48
N TRP A 211 -4.19 -8.89 4.19
CA TRP A 211 -3.62 -10.22 3.93
C TRP A 211 -2.74 -10.79 5.07
N SER A 212 -2.72 -10.17 6.24
CA SER A 212 -1.91 -10.69 7.34
C SER A 212 -2.47 -12.01 7.88
N ILE A 213 -1.56 -12.91 8.26
CA ILE A 213 -1.91 -14.18 8.91
C ILE A 213 -2.53 -13.90 10.28
N GLY A 214 -3.51 -14.68 10.69
CA GLY A 214 -4.38 -14.45 11.84
C GLY A 214 -3.70 -14.09 13.17
N PHE A 215 -2.49 -14.56 13.45
CA PHE A 215 -1.76 -14.19 14.67
C PHE A 215 -1.08 -12.82 14.61
N ALA A 216 -0.75 -12.32 13.42
CA ALA A 216 0.10 -11.15 13.24
C ALA A 216 -0.53 -9.85 13.77
N PRO A 217 -1.82 -9.53 13.53
CA PRO A 217 -2.44 -8.33 14.06
C PRO A 217 -2.44 -8.28 15.59
N GLY A 218 -2.78 -9.40 16.24
CA GLY A 218 -2.80 -9.46 17.70
C GLY A 218 -1.41 -9.37 18.31
N TRP A 219 -0.41 -9.99 17.69
CA TRP A 219 0.97 -9.89 18.15
C TRP A 219 1.52 -8.46 17.98
N LEU A 220 1.29 -7.83 16.81
CA LEU A 220 1.73 -6.45 16.59
C LEU A 220 1.07 -5.49 17.59
N ALA A 221 -0.25 -5.59 17.82
CA ALA A 221 -0.94 -4.78 18.80
C ALA A 221 -0.36 -4.94 20.22
N ALA A 222 -0.08 -6.18 20.64
CA ALA A 222 0.54 -6.46 21.93
C ALA A 222 1.98 -5.89 22.05
N GLU A 223 2.78 -5.95 20.98
CA GLU A 223 4.13 -5.37 20.97
C GLU A 223 4.11 -3.84 20.98
N ILE A 224 3.17 -3.21 20.27
CA ILE A 224 2.94 -1.76 20.32
C ILE A 224 2.63 -1.33 21.76
N ASP A 225 1.69 -1.99 22.40
CA ASP A 225 1.31 -1.70 23.80
C ASP A 225 2.50 -1.91 24.75
N ARG A 226 3.19 -3.03 24.63
CA ARG A 226 4.34 -3.38 25.47
C ARG A 226 5.51 -2.40 25.32
N ARG A 227 5.79 -1.93 24.09
CA ARG A 227 6.92 -1.03 23.80
C ARG A 227 6.54 0.45 23.95
N GLY A 228 5.25 0.80 23.87
CA GLY A 228 4.75 2.17 23.93
C GLY A 228 5.07 2.99 22.66
N ILE A 229 5.44 2.34 21.55
CA ILE A 229 5.76 2.98 20.26
C ILE A 229 5.04 2.29 19.11
N GLY A 230 4.84 2.99 17.98
CA GLY A 230 4.26 2.42 16.77
C GLY A 230 2.73 2.58 16.64
N HIS A 231 2.07 3.23 17.60
CA HIS A 231 0.62 3.51 17.54
C HIS A 231 0.22 4.31 16.30
N ASP A 232 1.13 5.15 15.81
CA ASP A 232 1.00 6.06 14.69
C ASP A 232 1.65 5.51 13.40
N ARG A 233 1.90 4.20 13.34
CA ARG A 233 2.64 3.56 12.25
C ARG A 233 1.84 2.47 11.53
N VAL A 234 0.63 2.19 11.98
CA VAL A 234 -0.22 1.14 11.43
C VAL A 234 -1.48 1.74 10.85
N LEU A 235 -1.90 1.23 9.68
CA LEU A 235 -3.08 1.67 8.95
C LEU A 235 -4.04 0.51 8.70
N PHE A 236 -5.33 0.83 8.58
CA PHE A 236 -6.31 -0.07 7.99
C PHE A 236 -6.16 -0.04 6.46
N ALA A 237 -6.24 -1.21 5.85
CA ALA A 237 -6.27 -1.39 4.42
C ALA A 237 -7.11 -2.62 4.04
N SER A 238 -7.94 -2.50 3.03
CA SER A 238 -8.78 -3.60 2.54
C SER A 238 -8.12 -4.42 1.45
N ASP A 239 -7.27 -3.79 0.66
CA ASP A 239 -6.72 -4.35 -0.59
C ASP A 239 -7.78 -4.80 -1.59
N GLN A 240 -8.97 -4.16 -1.57
CA GLN A 240 -10.02 -4.47 -2.56
C GLN A 240 -9.56 -4.15 -3.98
N PRO A 241 -9.92 -4.99 -4.99
CA PRO A 241 -10.77 -6.18 -4.91
C PRO A 241 -10.05 -7.48 -4.56
N TRP A 242 -8.76 -7.43 -4.27
CA TRP A 242 -7.94 -8.61 -3.95
C TRP A 242 -8.20 -9.13 -2.54
N GLY A 243 -8.49 -8.23 -1.59
CA GLY A 243 -8.91 -8.52 -0.23
C GLY A 243 -10.40 -8.29 -0.03
N ASP A 244 -10.92 -8.74 1.12
CA ASP A 244 -12.32 -8.53 1.55
C ASP A 244 -12.37 -7.44 2.62
N TYR A 245 -13.02 -6.30 2.31
CA TYR A 245 -13.13 -5.17 3.24
C TYR A 245 -13.70 -5.57 4.61
N ALA A 246 -14.80 -6.32 4.61
CA ALA A 246 -15.47 -6.69 5.86
C ALA A 246 -14.60 -7.60 6.72
N GLY A 247 -13.90 -8.54 6.10
CA GLY A 247 -12.97 -9.44 6.77
C GLY A 247 -11.75 -8.73 7.33
N GLU A 248 -11.12 -7.85 6.54
CA GLU A 248 -9.96 -7.06 6.98
C GLU A 248 -10.33 -6.09 8.10
N TYR A 249 -11.50 -5.43 7.99
CA TYR A 249 -12.03 -4.57 9.06
C TYR A 249 -12.28 -5.35 10.36
N ALA A 250 -13.01 -6.46 10.28
CA ALA A 250 -13.34 -7.28 11.45
C ALA A 250 -12.09 -7.83 12.16
N LYS A 251 -11.10 -8.27 11.38
CA LYS A 251 -9.80 -8.75 11.88
C LYS A 251 -9.08 -7.69 12.71
N LEU A 252 -9.00 -6.45 12.21
CA LEU A 252 -8.34 -5.37 12.93
C LEU A 252 -9.16 -4.85 14.11
N ALA A 253 -10.46 -4.70 13.96
CA ALA A 253 -11.35 -4.26 15.04
C ALA A 253 -11.29 -5.21 16.25
N ALA A 254 -11.17 -6.52 16.00
CA ALA A 254 -11.07 -7.52 17.06
C ALA A 254 -9.81 -7.37 17.94
N VAL A 255 -8.72 -6.84 17.40
CA VAL A 255 -7.42 -6.75 18.12
C VAL A 255 -7.11 -5.35 18.62
N THR A 256 -7.67 -4.30 18.00
CA THR A 256 -7.42 -2.91 18.40
C THR A 256 -8.42 -2.38 19.43
N GLY A 257 -9.60 -3.01 19.55
CA GLY A 257 -10.69 -2.54 20.40
C GLY A 257 -11.18 -1.14 19.99
N ASP A 258 -11.48 -0.28 21.00
CA ASP A 258 -12.00 1.08 20.80
C ASP A 258 -11.07 2.19 21.34
N GLY A 259 -9.83 1.83 21.66
CA GLY A 259 -8.84 2.73 22.26
C GLY A 259 -8.08 3.61 21.24
N GLU A 260 -6.94 4.15 21.70
CA GLU A 260 -6.05 5.00 20.90
C GLU A 260 -5.56 4.27 19.64
N LEU A 261 -5.11 3.01 19.78
CA LEU A 261 -4.63 2.23 18.64
C LEU A 261 -5.71 2.10 17.56
N ALA A 262 -6.96 1.83 17.95
CA ALA A 262 -8.07 1.75 16.99
C ALA A 262 -8.29 3.07 16.24
N ARG A 263 -8.30 4.20 16.95
CA ARG A 263 -8.46 5.53 16.34
C ARG A 263 -7.33 5.82 15.33
N ARG A 264 -6.11 5.44 15.67
CA ARG A 264 -4.94 5.59 14.81
C ARG A 264 -5.03 4.68 13.59
N VAL A 265 -5.24 3.39 13.78
CA VAL A 265 -5.29 2.38 12.70
C VAL A 265 -6.39 2.68 11.69
N PHE A 266 -7.60 3.02 12.16
CA PHE A 266 -8.74 3.21 11.25
C PHE A 266 -8.79 4.59 10.59
N GLY A 267 -7.93 5.54 10.99
CA GLY A 267 -7.99 6.83 10.31
C GLY A 267 -6.90 7.83 10.69
N GLY A 268 -6.52 7.94 11.97
CA GLY A 268 -5.59 8.99 12.43
C GLY A 268 -4.24 8.92 11.71
N THR A 269 -3.66 7.73 11.58
CA THR A 269 -2.41 7.53 10.85
C THR A 269 -2.56 7.86 9.35
N PHE A 270 -3.70 7.53 8.76
CA PHE A 270 -3.99 7.88 7.37
C PHE A 270 -4.00 9.40 7.15
N GLN A 271 -4.67 10.15 8.02
CA GLN A 271 -4.74 11.61 7.92
C GLN A 271 -3.36 12.28 8.04
N GLU A 272 -2.52 11.78 8.93
CA GLU A 272 -1.16 12.30 9.09
C GLU A 272 -0.25 11.95 7.91
N LEU A 273 -0.48 10.82 7.27
CA LEU A 273 0.39 10.29 6.22
C LEU A 273 -0.05 10.70 4.81
N TYR A 274 -1.37 10.74 4.53
CA TYR A 274 -1.96 10.93 3.20
C TYR A 274 -2.93 12.12 3.11
N GLY A 275 -3.22 12.80 4.21
CA GLY A 275 -4.16 13.91 4.30
C GLY A 275 -3.83 15.19 3.51
#